data_1e275caef2e024fc529f5a62d7763c91
#
_entry.id   1e275caef2e024fc529f5a62d7763c91
#
_cell.length_a   1.000
_cell.length_b   1.000
_cell.length_c   1.000
_cell.angle_alpha   90.00
_cell.angle_beta   90.00
_cell.angle_gamma   90.00
#
_symmetry.space_group_name_H-M   'P 1'
#
loop_
_entity.id
_entity.type
_entity.pdbx_description
1 polymer ?
#
loop_
_entity_poly.entity_id
_entity_poly.type
_entity_poly.pdbx_seq_one_letter_code
_entity_poly.pdbx_strand_id
1 'polypeptide(L)' 'GGGAASQHTYCTAISWADALPGDLVFYPDDTHVGIVAGWDEDGNILIVHCASGYNNVVITGKEGFISVGRPDIFR' A
#
# COMPACT_ATOMS: atom_id res chain seq x y z
N GLY A 1 15.62 -3.72 8.91
CA GLY A 1 14.66 -2.81 9.42
C GLY A 1 13.44 -2.80 8.51
N GLY A 2 12.34 -3.13 9.04
CA GLY A 2 11.16 -3.35 8.24
C GLY A 2 10.07 -2.32 8.40
N GLY A 3 10.37 -1.13 8.84
CA GLY A 3 9.35 -0.11 8.98
C GLY A 3 8.84 0.40 7.64
N ALA A 4 7.63 1.01 7.63
CA ALA A 4 7.04 1.56 6.42
C ALA A 4 7.93 2.61 5.78
N ALA A 5 8.58 3.45 6.57
CA ALA A 5 9.50 4.47 6.04
C ALA A 5 10.68 3.83 5.31
N SER A 6 11.23 2.75 5.88
CA SER A 6 12.33 2.02 5.25
C SER A 6 11.89 1.40 3.92
N GLN A 7 10.70 0.79 3.89
CA GLN A 7 10.15 0.22 2.67
C GLN A 7 9.93 1.27 1.60
N HIS A 8 9.41 2.44 2.00
CA HIS A 8 9.13 3.53 1.07
C HIS A 8 10.40 4.02 0.38
N THR A 9 11.54 3.98 1.05
CA THR A 9 12.83 4.38 0.50
C THR A 9 13.22 3.55 -0.74
N TYR A 10 12.77 2.30 -0.81
CA TYR A 10 13.10 1.39 -1.89
C TYR A 10 12.01 1.32 -2.95
N CYS A 11 11.13 2.32 -3.00
CA CYS A 11 10.03 2.36 -3.96
C CYS A 11 10.14 3.55 -4.88
N THR A 12 9.63 3.37 -6.10
CA THR A 12 9.43 4.46 -7.05
C THR A 12 7.99 4.96 -6.90
N ALA A 13 7.82 6.28 -6.83
CA ALA A 13 6.48 6.88 -6.67
C ALA A 13 5.61 6.57 -7.89
N ILE A 14 4.38 6.12 -7.62
CA ILE A 14 3.40 5.75 -8.64
C ILE A 14 2.11 6.52 -8.33
N SER A 15 1.39 6.96 -9.36
CA SER A 15 0.09 7.57 -9.15
C SER A 15 -0.94 6.49 -8.82
N TRP A 16 -2.03 6.90 -8.15
CA TRP A 16 -3.13 5.96 -7.88
C TRP A 16 -3.68 5.34 -9.15
N ALA A 17 -3.74 6.13 -10.24
CA ALA A 17 -4.25 5.64 -11.52
C ALA A 17 -3.37 4.55 -12.13
N ASP A 18 -2.08 4.55 -11.82
CA ASP A 18 -1.12 3.59 -12.34
C ASP A 18 -0.80 2.46 -11.38
N ALA A 19 -1.43 2.45 -10.20
CA ALA A 19 -1.18 1.42 -9.19
C ALA A 19 -1.54 0.04 -9.72
N LEU A 20 -0.71 -0.95 -9.41
CA LEU A 20 -0.89 -2.34 -9.81
C LEU A 20 -0.83 -3.24 -8.59
N PRO A 21 -1.44 -4.44 -8.66
CA PRO A 21 -1.30 -5.41 -7.57
C PRO A 21 0.17 -5.65 -7.24
N GLY A 22 0.48 -5.63 -5.96
CA GLY A 22 1.85 -5.76 -5.47
C GLY A 22 2.53 -4.44 -5.17
N ASP A 23 1.99 -3.31 -5.65
CA ASP A 23 2.50 -2.01 -5.24
C ASP A 23 2.19 -1.75 -3.77
N LEU A 24 3.01 -0.93 -3.11
CA LEU A 24 2.81 -0.57 -1.71
C LEU A 24 2.08 0.76 -1.60
N VAL A 25 1.31 0.90 -0.54
CA VAL A 25 0.61 2.15 -0.23
C VAL A 25 0.96 2.57 1.19
N PHE A 26 0.99 3.87 1.44
CA PHE A 26 1.53 4.43 2.68
C PHE A 26 0.58 5.46 3.28
N TYR A 27 0.49 5.45 4.62
CA TYR A 27 -0.17 6.49 5.39
C TYR A 27 0.73 7.74 5.47
N PRO A 28 0.18 8.89 5.88
CA PRO A 28 1.01 10.08 6.12
C PRO A 28 2.19 9.75 7.04
N ASP A 29 3.35 10.32 6.72
CA ASP A 29 4.59 10.11 7.48
C ASP A 29 5.01 8.63 7.57
N ASP A 30 4.51 7.81 6.62
CA ASP A 30 4.84 6.39 6.56
C ASP A 30 4.56 5.65 7.87
N THR A 31 3.47 6.04 8.54
CA THR A 31 3.10 5.41 9.82
C THR A 31 2.45 4.04 9.65
N HIS A 32 2.05 3.70 8.42
CA HIS A 32 1.44 2.41 8.12
C HIS A 32 1.63 2.12 6.63
N VAL A 33 1.68 0.84 6.28
CA VAL A 33 1.86 0.38 4.90
C VAL A 33 0.85 -0.71 4.59
N GLY A 34 0.39 -0.72 3.34
CA GLY A 34 -0.43 -1.79 2.81
C GLY A 34 0.06 -2.22 1.44
N ILE A 35 -0.57 -3.23 0.88
CA ILE A 35 -0.23 -3.77 -0.44
C ILE A 35 -1.48 -3.74 -1.30
N VAL A 36 -1.36 -3.24 -2.52
CA VAL A 36 -2.47 -3.27 -3.48
C VAL A 36 -2.77 -4.72 -3.82
N ALA A 37 -4.01 -5.15 -3.57
CA ALA A 37 -4.47 -6.50 -3.88
C ALA A 37 -5.17 -6.57 -5.23
N GLY A 38 -5.77 -5.48 -5.67
CA GLY A 38 -6.55 -5.44 -6.90
C GLY A 38 -7.68 -4.43 -6.79
N TRP A 39 -8.80 -4.73 -7.43
CA TRP A 39 -9.98 -3.84 -7.45
C TRP A 39 -11.24 -4.67 -7.25
N ASP A 40 -12.27 -4.06 -6.68
CA ASP A 40 -13.57 -4.70 -6.58
C ASP A 40 -14.36 -4.56 -7.90
N GLU A 41 -15.61 -5.03 -7.91
CA GLU A 41 -16.44 -5.00 -9.11
C GLU A 41 -16.74 -3.58 -9.60
N ASP A 42 -16.70 -2.62 -8.70
CA ASP A 42 -16.97 -1.21 -9.02
C ASP A 42 -15.72 -0.43 -9.40
N GLY A 43 -14.56 -1.10 -9.43
CA GLY A 43 -13.31 -0.46 -9.76
C GLY A 43 -12.62 0.22 -8.57
N ASN A 44 -13.08 -0.03 -7.36
CA ASN A 44 -12.45 0.52 -6.16
C ASN A 44 -11.24 -0.31 -5.78
N ILE A 45 -10.12 0.35 -5.52
CA ILE A 45 -8.88 -0.34 -5.16
C ILE A 45 -9.03 -1.05 -3.81
N LEU A 46 -8.45 -2.23 -3.71
CA LEU A 46 -8.46 -3.05 -2.50
C LEU A 46 -7.03 -3.15 -1.96
N ILE A 47 -6.89 -2.89 -0.66
CA ILE A 47 -5.60 -2.86 0.02
C ILE A 47 -5.59 -3.94 1.10
N VAL A 48 -4.56 -4.79 1.08
CA VAL A 48 -4.30 -5.76 2.14
C VAL A 48 -3.32 -5.13 3.12
N HIS A 49 -3.68 -5.12 4.40
CA HIS A 49 -2.78 -4.61 5.43
C HIS A 49 -3.13 -5.20 6.79
N CYS A 50 -2.24 -5.00 7.76
CA CYS A 50 -2.47 -5.51 9.11
C CYS A 50 -3.20 -4.47 9.93
N ALA A 51 -4.35 -4.86 10.51
CA ALA A 51 -5.08 -3.98 11.40
C ALA A 51 -4.26 -3.73 12.66
N SER A 52 -4.24 -2.48 13.09
CA SER A 52 -3.49 -2.04 14.25
C SER A 52 -3.94 -2.80 15.50
N GLY A 53 -2.99 -3.31 16.25
CA GLY A 53 -3.22 -3.87 17.58
C GLY A 53 -3.67 -5.32 17.65
N TYR A 54 -3.95 -5.98 16.53
CA TYR A 54 -4.55 -7.31 16.57
C TYR A 54 -3.89 -8.35 15.68
N ASN A 55 -2.84 -8.01 14.99
CA ASN A 55 -2.19 -8.91 14.04
C ASN A 55 -3.14 -9.50 13.00
N ASN A 56 -4.25 -8.82 12.75
CA ASN A 56 -5.22 -9.27 11.77
C ASN A 56 -4.91 -8.67 10.42
N VAL A 57 -4.87 -9.52 9.39
CA VAL A 57 -4.78 -9.08 8.02
C VAL A 57 -6.20 -8.74 7.56
N VAL A 58 -6.36 -7.54 7.03
CA VAL A 58 -7.67 -7.07 6.56
C VAL A 58 -7.54 -6.55 5.13
N ILE A 59 -8.66 -6.51 4.43
CA ILE A 59 -8.75 -5.89 3.10
C ILE A 59 -9.70 -4.71 3.23
N THR A 60 -9.21 -3.53 2.87
CA THR A 60 -10.00 -2.29 2.92
C THR A 60 -9.82 -1.53 1.61
N GLY A 61 -10.53 -0.42 1.48
CA GLY A 61 -10.26 0.56 0.42
C GLY A 61 -9.01 1.36 0.71
N LYS A 62 -8.84 2.47 0.01
CA LYS A 62 -7.61 3.27 0.12
C LYS A 62 -7.66 4.30 1.24
N GLU A 63 -8.73 4.39 2.00
CA GLU A 63 -8.90 5.42 3.03
C GLU A 63 -7.73 5.41 4.01
N GLY A 64 -7.13 6.57 4.23
CA GLY A 64 -5.96 6.72 5.09
C GLY A 64 -4.63 6.60 4.35
N PHE A 65 -4.59 5.88 3.23
CA PHE A 65 -3.39 5.77 2.41
C PHE A 65 -3.31 6.97 1.47
N ILE A 66 -2.15 7.61 1.39
CA ILE A 66 -1.98 8.85 0.63
C ILE A 66 -1.03 8.73 -0.55
N SER A 67 -0.23 7.67 -0.60
CA SER A 67 0.74 7.53 -1.68
C SER A 67 0.95 6.07 -2.05
N VAL A 68 1.43 5.86 -3.28
CA VAL A 68 1.72 4.53 -3.82
C VAL A 68 3.19 4.50 -4.22
N GLY A 69 3.86 3.40 -3.90
CA GLY A 69 5.23 3.18 -4.32
C GLY A 69 5.38 1.79 -4.94
N ARG A 70 6.07 1.72 -6.06
CA ARG A 70 6.39 0.44 -6.67
C ARG A 70 7.74 -0.02 -6.18
N PRO A 71 7.83 -1.21 -5.54
CA PRO A 71 9.12 -1.71 -5.09
C PRO A 71 10.10 -1.79 -6.27
N ASP A 72 11.31 -1.30 -6.05
CA ASP A 72 12.31 -1.21 -7.12
C ASP A 72 12.69 -2.59 -7.68
N ILE A 73 12.50 -3.64 -6.91
CA ILE A 73 12.74 -5.00 -7.36
C ILE A 73 11.86 -5.41 -8.55
N PHE A 74 10.76 -4.70 -8.77
CA PHE A 74 9.82 -5.01 -9.86
C PHE A 74 10.10 -4.21 -11.13
N ARG A 75 11.18 -3.47 -11.19
CA ARG A 75 11.52 -2.70 -12.38
C ARG A 75 12.34 -3.53 -13.36
#